data_1cb3e5d2eefa10c759d6a0b27b661a19
#
_entry.id   1cb3e5d2eefa10c759d6a0b27b661a19
#
_cell.length_a   1.000
_cell.length_b   1.000
_cell.length_c   1.000
_cell.angle_alpha   90.00
_cell.angle_beta   90.00
_cell.angle_gamma   90.00
#
_symmetry.space_group_name_H-M   'P 1'
#
loop_
_entity.id
_entity.type
_entity.pdbx_description
1 polymer ?
#
loop_
_entity_poly.entity_id
_entity_poly.type
_entity_poly.pdbx_seq_one_letter_code
_entity_poly.pdbx_strand_id
1 'polypeptide(L)'
;DQPRSRGLGDVYKRQKEMGAENQQAQIFVKESDEIVRKLSLKSSQGGYKIMIIWLPEKMNVECSNKLLKLLEEPPAMTVFLLVSEEPDAILQTIQSRTQRFNIHGIKEPEISKVLQTKYGLQPEDADDIAHRSEGNFLKALETIHLSEENKLFFELFINLMRLSYQRKIREMRQWSDAVASMGRERQKNFLAYCQRMIRENFIYNFHQRDLVYMNPEEQNFSTRFAPFVNERNVMGIMDELSEAQLHIGQNVNPKMVFFDFSLKMIVLLKN
;
A
#
# COMPACT_ATOMS: atom_id res chain seq x y z
N ASP A 1 -30.61 -2.37 -15.19
CA ASP A 1 -29.46 -1.89 -14.43
C ASP A 1 -29.12 -2.88 -13.31
N GLN A 2 -28.17 -3.75 -13.57
CA GLN A 2 -27.60 -4.60 -12.53
C GLN A 2 -26.73 -3.75 -11.60
N PRO A 3 -26.87 -3.85 -10.27
CA PRO A 3 -25.99 -3.17 -9.36
C PRO A 3 -24.58 -3.75 -9.53
N ARG A 4 -23.64 -2.95 -10.05
CA ARG A 4 -22.25 -3.32 -10.16
C ARG A 4 -21.73 -3.63 -8.75
N SER A 5 -21.31 -4.88 -8.53
CA SER A 5 -20.58 -5.28 -7.34
C SER A 5 -19.32 -4.42 -7.28
N ARG A 6 -19.28 -3.43 -6.40
CA ARG A 6 -18.07 -2.64 -6.12
C ARG A 6 -17.13 -3.56 -5.35
N GLY A 7 -16.06 -3.96 -5.99
CA GLY A 7 -15.08 -4.85 -5.42
C GLY A 7 -14.32 -4.22 -4.23
N LEU A 8 -13.71 -5.06 -3.41
CA LEU A 8 -12.90 -4.72 -2.23
C LEU A 8 -11.82 -3.64 -2.47
N GLY A 9 -11.37 -3.44 -3.69
CA GLY A 9 -10.50 -2.33 -4.07
C GLY A 9 -11.08 -0.93 -3.85
N ASP A 10 -12.41 -0.80 -3.78
CA ASP A 10 -13.09 0.48 -3.51
C ASP A 10 -13.06 0.87 -2.02
N VAL A 11 -12.89 -0.07 -1.09
CA VAL A 11 -12.84 0.21 0.35
C VAL A 11 -11.46 0.80 0.71
N TYR A 12 -10.38 0.25 0.20
CA TYR A 12 -9.03 0.80 0.35
C TYR A 12 -8.90 2.19 -0.30
N LYS A 13 -9.46 2.37 -1.50
CA LYS A 13 -9.54 3.69 -2.14
C LYS A 13 -10.34 4.70 -1.32
N ARG A 14 -11.46 4.30 -0.72
CA ARG A 14 -12.26 5.18 0.13
C ARG A 14 -11.57 5.56 1.43
N GLN A 15 -10.86 4.65 2.09
CA GLN A 15 -10.05 5.01 3.27
C GLN A 15 -8.96 6.03 2.90
N LYS A 16 -8.35 5.88 1.72
CA LYS A 16 -7.35 6.79 1.19
C LYS A 16 -7.96 8.14 0.77
N GLU A 17 -9.12 8.13 0.11
CA GLU A 17 -9.87 9.33 -0.28
C GLU A 17 -10.45 10.10 0.92
N MET A 18 -10.73 9.42 2.03
CA MET A 18 -11.25 10.03 3.26
C MET A 18 -10.16 10.54 4.20
N GLY A 19 -8.87 10.40 3.85
CA GLY A 19 -7.74 10.86 4.68
C GLY A 19 -7.64 10.14 6.03
N ALA A 20 -8.24 8.95 6.16
CA ALA A 20 -8.34 8.20 7.40
C ALA A 20 -7.17 7.24 7.63
N GLU A 21 -6.09 7.35 6.86
CA GLU A 21 -4.90 6.47 6.98
C GLU A 21 -4.24 6.51 8.37
N ASN A 22 -4.53 7.57 9.17
CA ASN A 22 -3.96 7.74 10.52
C ASN A 22 -5.00 7.99 11.62
N GLN A 23 -6.30 7.90 11.33
CA GLN A 23 -7.34 8.00 12.36
C GLN A 23 -7.91 6.62 12.63
N GLN A 24 -8.03 6.25 13.91
CA GLN A 24 -8.80 5.07 14.31
C GLN A 24 -10.24 5.27 13.80
N ALA A 25 -10.57 4.63 12.68
CA ALA A 25 -11.91 4.65 12.14
C ALA A 25 -12.85 4.05 13.18
N GLN A 26 -13.84 4.83 13.63
CA GLN A 26 -14.89 4.38 14.55
C GLN A 26 -16.23 4.50 13.85
N ILE A 27 -17.12 3.54 14.14
CA ILE A 27 -18.51 3.59 13.71
C ILE A 27 -19.31 4.25 14.84
N PHE A 28 -19.88 5.42 14.55
CA PHE A 28 -20.61 6.22 15.54
C PHE A 28 -22.11 5.95 15.51
N VAL A 29 -22.81 6.54 16.47
CA VAL A 29 -24.26 6.39 16.66
C VAL A 29 -25.08 6.84 15.45
N LYS A 30 -24.63 7.84 14.69
CA LYS A 30 -25.33 8.33 13.49
C LYS A 30 -25.53 7.22 12.44
N GLU A 31 -24.52 6.37 12.26
CA GLU A 31 -24.59 5.22 11.36
C GLU A 31 -25.62 4.21 11.85
N SER A 32 -25.70 3.97 13.18
CA SER A 32 -26.71 3.07 13.74
C SER A 32 -28.15 3.60 13.56
N ASP A 33 -28.38 4.89 13.69
CA ASP A 33 -29.69 5.52 13.44
C ASP A 33 -30.10 5.41 11.97
N GLU A 34 -29.14 5.56 11.06
CA GLU A 34 -29.38 5.34 9.64
C GLU A 34 -29.71 3.88 9.31
N ILE A 35 -29.03 2.93 9.96
CA ILE A 35 -29.32 1.49 9.85
C ILE A 35 -30.76 1.21 10.29
N VAL A 36 -31.16 1.68 11.48
CA VAL A 36 -32.53 1.51 11.99
C VAL A 36 -33.55 2.07 11.00
N ARG A 37 -33.34 3.29 10.50
CA ARG A 37 -34.21 3.94 9.53
C ARG A 37 -34.31 3.16 8.22
N LYS A 38 -33.20 2.69 7.66
CA LYS A 38 -33.20 1.93 6.42
C LYS A 38 -33.90 0.56 6.58
N LEU A 39 -33.72 -0.10 7.72
CA LEU A 39 -34.34 -1.38 8.00
C LEU A 39 -35.85 -1.27 8.26
N SER A 40 -36.35 -0.12 8.77
CA SER A 40 -37.78 0.12 8.98
C SER A 40 -38.56 0.30 7.67
N LEU A 41 -37.88 0.65 6.56
CA LEU A 41 -38.52 0.79 5.26
C LEU A 41 -38.98 -0.59 4.74
N LYS A 42 -40.19 -0.69 4.19
CA LYS A 42 -40.66 -1.93 3.56
C LYS A 42 -39.88 -2.19 2.27
N SER A 43 -39.48 -3.45 2.06
CA SER A 43 -38.93 -3.86 0.77
C SER A 43 -40.01 -3.73 -0.31
N SER A 44 -39.76 -3.00 -1.39
CA SER A 44 -40.70 -2.81 -2.49
C SER A 44 -40.84 -4.05 -3.36
N GLN A 45 -39.89 -4.98 -3.30
CA GLN A 45 -39.84 -6.18 -4.15
C GLN A 45 -40.10 -7.49 -3.39
N GLY A 46 -40.40 -7.43 -2.08
CA GLY A 46 -40.45 -8.61 -1.22
C GLY A 46 -39.08 -9.25 -1.01
N GLY A 47 -39.02 -10.33 -0.21
CA GLY A 47 -37.76 -11.06 0.05
C GLY A 47 -36.99 -10.58 1.26
N TYR A 48 -35.78 -11.11 1.42
CA TYR A 48 -34.91 -10.81 2.56
C TYR A 48 -34.20 -9.46 2.41
N LYS A 49 -34.07 -8.71 3.52
CA LYS A 49 -33.18 -7.58 3.67
C LYS A 49 -31.84 -8.10 4.20
N ILE A 50 -30.76 -7.73 3.57
CA ILE A 50 -29.41 -8.10 4.02
C ILE A 50 -28.69 -6.84 4.46
N MET A 51 -28.26 -6.82 5.71
CA MET A 51 -27.45 -5.76 6.28
C MET A 51 -26.03 -6.29 6.52
N ILE A 52 -25.05 -5.69 5.84
CA ILE A 52 -23.63 -6.03 6.02
C ILE A 52 -22.99 -4.93 6.86
N ILE A 53 -22.44 -5.31 8.01
CA ILE A 53 -21.67 -4.44 8.90
C ILE A 53 -20.22 -4.88 8.81
N TRP A 54 -19.38 -4.02 8.26
CA TRP A 54 -17.94 -4.24 8.13
C TRP A 54 -17.21 -3.69 9.34
N LEU A 55 -16.31 -4.47 9.94
CA LEU A 55 -15.51 -4.15 11.13
C LEU A 55 -16.39 -3.72 12.33
N PRO A 56 -17.33 -4.57 12.79
CA PRO A 56 -18.18 -4.25 13.92
C PRO A 56 -17.40 -4.02 15.23
N GLU A 57 -16.16 -4.49 15.35
CA GLU A 57 -15.24 -4.19 16.44
C GLU A 57 -14.83 -2.71 16.53
N LYS A 58 -15.01 -1.93 15.47
CA LYS A 58 -14.77 -0.47 15.46
C LYS A 58 -16.02 0.35 15.88
N MET A 59 -17.13 -0.30 16.22
CA MET A 59 -18.29 0.39 16.78
C MET A 59 -17.99 0.90 18.19
N ASN A 60 -18.43 2.13 18.49
CA ASN A 60 -18.43 2.60 19.85
C ASN A 60 -19.51 1.87 20.70
N VAL A 61 -19.42 1.95 22.02
CA VAL A 61 -20.32 1.24 22.93
C VAL A 61 -21.79 1.59 22.71
N GLU A 62 -22.07 2.83 22.40
CA GLU A 62 -23.45 3.32 22.19
C GLU A 62 -24.05 2.79 20.89
N CYS A 63 -23.26 2.76 19.80
CA CYS A 63 -23.64 2.15 18.53
C CYS A 63 -23.88 0.63 18.70
N SER A 64 -22.98 -0.04 19.41
CA SER A 64 -23.09 -1.47 19.71
C SER A 64 -24.36 -1.79 20.50
N ASN A 65 -24.71 -0.97 21.51
CA ASN A 65 -25.94 -1.15 22.29
C ASN A 65 -27.22 -0.93 21.48
N LYS A 66 -27.21 -0.01 20.50
CA LYS A 66 -28.33 0.15 19.58
C LYS A 66 -28.48 -1.05 18.64
N LEU A 67 -27.35 -1.61 18.17
CA LEU A 67 -27.36 -2.81 17.35
C LEU A 67 -27.90 -4.02 18.10
N LEU A 68 -27.63 -4.16 19.43
CA LEU A 68 -28.14 -5.24 20.25
C LEU A 68 -29.66 -5.35 20.18
N LYS A 69 -30.38 -4.23 20.24
CA LYS A 69 -31.86 -4.22 20.15
C LYS A 69 -32.35 -4.76 18.81
N LEU A 70 -31.63 -4.44 17.71
CA LEU A 70 -31.97 -4.94 16.37
C LEU A 70 -31.64 -6.42 16.21
N LEU A 71 -30.61 -6.92 16.91
CA LEU A 71 -30.26 -8.34 16.89
C LEU A 71 -31.19 -9.19 17.77
N GLU A 72 -31.74 -8.62 18.86
CA GLU A 72 -32.71 -9.27 19.72
C GLU A 72 -34.09 -9.39 19.05
N GLU A 73 -34.54 -8.30 18.41
CA GLU A 73 -35.82 -8.22 17.72
C GLU A 73 -35.61 -7.77 16.26
N PRO A 74 -35.10 -8.65 15.40
CA PRO A 74 -34.80 -8.27 14.03
C PRO A 74 -36.11 -8.01 13.25
N PRO A 75 -36.15 -6.99 12.38
CA PRO A 75 -37.29 -6.82 11.50
C PRO A 75 -37.51 -8.07 10.64
N ALA A 76 -38.77 -8.37 10.32
CA ALA A 76 -39.09 -9.54 9.53
C ALA A 76 -38.26 -9.63 8.24
N MET A 77 -37.85 -10.83 7.88
CA MET A 77 -37.08 -11.12 6.68
C MET A 77 -35.76 -10.31 6.60
N THR A 78 -35.07 -10.13 7.75
CA THR A 78 -33.77 -9.41 7.80
C THR A 78 -32.64 -10.33 8.24
N VAL A 79 -31.53 -10.28 7.53
CA VAL A 79 -30.28 -10.98 7.83
C VAL A 79 -29.18 -9.97 8.10
N PHE A 80 -28.51 -10.12 9.24
CA PHE A 80 -27.32 -9.33 9.58
C PHE A 80 -26.06 -10.15 9.31
N LEU A 81 -25.14 -9.61 8.55
CA LEU A 81 -23.80 -10.17 8.30
C LEU A 81 -22.78 -9.23 8.92
N LEU A 82 -22.17 -9.65 10.02
CA LEU A 82 -21.10 -8.93 10.69
C LEU A 82 -19.76 -9.52 10.20
N VAL A 83 -18.98 -8.73 9.50
CA VAL A 83 -17.68 -9.14 8.95
C VAL A 83 -16.57 -8.51 9.79
N SER A 84 -15.85 -9.33 10.54
CA SER A 84 -14.85 -8.90 11.53
C SER A 84 -13.50 -9.54 11.26
N GLU A 85 -12.44 -8.79 11.50
CA GLU A 85 -11.05 -9.26 11.53
C GLU A 85 -10.62 -9.61 12.97
N GLU A 86 -11.19 -8.95 13.96
CA GLU A 86 -10.93 -9.13 15.38
C GLU A 86 -12.21 -9.52 16.15
N PRO A 87 -12.76 -10.74 15.96
CA PRO A 87 -14.06 -11.10 16.51
C PRO A 87 -14.11 -11.05 18.04
N ASP A 88 -12.97 -11.24 18.71
CA ASP A 88 -12.89 -11.20 20.18
C ASP A 88 -12.94 -9.77 20.74
N ALA A 89 -12.73 -8.74 19.91
CA ALA A 89 -12.91 -7.33 20.25
C ALA A 89 -14.38 -6.87 20.14
N ILE A 90 -15.26 -7.66 19.53
CA ILE A 90 -16.71 -7.39 19.50
C ILE A 90 -17.30 -7.64 20.88
N LEU A 91 -18.25 -6.77 21.30
CA LEU A 91 -18.93 -6.94 22.58
C LEU A 91 -19.51 -8.37 22.71
N GLN A 92 -19.24 -9.02 23.85
CA GLN A 92 -19.67 -10.38 24.13
C GLN A 92 -21.20 -10.55 24.01
N THR A 93 -21.94 -9.49 24.31
CA THR A 93 -23.41 -9.43 24.15
C THR A 93 -23.86 -9.52 22.68
N ILE A 94 -23.07 -9.02 21.73
CA ILE A 94 -23.31 -9.19 20.30
C ILE A 94 -22.92 -10.59 19.86
N GLN A 95 -21.74 -11.06 20.30
CA GLN A 95 -21.26 -12.41 19.97
C GLN A 95 -22.26 -13.50 20.39
N SER A 96 -22.88 -13.36 21.58
CA SER A 96 -23.87 -14.34 22.09
C SER A 96 -25.18 -14.40 21.28
N ARG A 97 -25.47 -13.38 20.45
CA ARG A 97 -26.68 -13.28 19.62
C ARG A 97 -26.41 -13.52 18.14
N THR A 98 -25.17 -13.83 17.80
CA THR A 98 -24.76 -14.09 16.42
C THR A 98 -24.14 -15.48 16.29
N GLN A 99 -24.31 -16.09 15.14
CA GLN A 99 -23.64 -17.33 14.80
C GLN A 99 -22.28 -17.02 14.17
N ARG A 100 -21.19 -17.48 14.79
CA ARG A 100 -19.84 -17.29 14.28
C ARG A 100 -19.52 -18.32 13.19
N PHE A 101 -19.05 -17.82 12.06
CA PHE A 101 -18.46 -18.61 10.97
C PHE A 101 -17.01 -18.19 10.80
N ASN A 102 -16.08 -19.11 11.01
CA ASN A 102 -14.67 -18.85 10.77
C ASN A 102 -14.38 -19.07 9.29
N ILE A 103 -13.91 -18.01 8.62
CA ILE A 103 -13.45 -18.07 7.24
C ILE A 103 -11.93 -18.26 7.29
N HIS A 104 -11.48 -19.43 6.86
CA HIS A 104 -10.05 -19.73 6.80
C HIS A 104 -9.38 -19.01 5.63
N GLY A 105 -8.08 -18.75 5.76
CA GLY A 105 -7.25 -18.24 4.67
C GLY A 105 -7.30 -19.16 3.44
N ILE A 106 -7.01 -18.59 2.29
CA ILE A 106 -6.95 -19.34 1.02
C ILE A 106 -5.71 -20.24 1.06
N LYS A 107 -5.82 -21.46 0.54
CA LYS A 107 -4.68 -22.38 0.50
C LYS A 107 -3.58 -21.86 -0.43
N GLU A 108 -2.32 -22.02 -0.03
CA GLU A 108 -1.16 -21.56 -0.78
C GLU A 108 -1.16 -22.01 -2.26
N PRO A 109 -1.47 -23.29 -2.61
CA PRO A 109 -1.51 -23.70 -4.01
C PRO A 109 -2.57 -22.99 -4.85
N GLU A 110 -3.68 -22.57 -4.21
CA GLU A 110 -4.74 -21.84 -4.90
C GLU A 110 -4.32 -20.39 -5.17
N ILE A 111 -3.63 -19.77 -4.20
CA ILE A 111 -3.04 -18.43 -4.38
C ILE A 111 -1.98 -18.49 -5.47
N SER A 112 -1.00 -19.42 -5.39
CA SER A 112 0.06 -19.59 -6.38
C SER A 112 -0.51 -19.78 -7.79
N LYS A 113 -1.52 -20.63 -7.95
CA LYS A 113 -2.19 -20.84 -9.24
C LYS A 113 -2.81 -19.56 -9.81
N VAL A 114 -3.46 -18.74 -8.99
CA VAL A 114 -4.03 -17.48 -9.43
C VAL A 114 -2.93 -16.49 -9.80
N LEU A 115 -1.83 -16.43 -9.04
CA LEU A 115 -0.68 -15.58 -9.32
C LEU A 115 -0.03 -15.93 -10.66
N GLN A 116 0.13 -17.22 -10.97
CA GLN A 116 0.65 -17.67 -12.26
C GLN A 116 -0.31 -17.35 -13.41
N THR A 117 -1.60 -17.65 -13.26
CA THR A 117 -2.57 -17.58 -14.37
C THR A 117 -3.05 -16.16 -14.68
N LYS A 118 -3.25 -15.32 -13.65
CA LYS A 118 -3.77 -13.95 -13.84
C LYS A 118 -2.68 -12.89 -13.87
N TYR A 119 -1.56 -13.11 -13.14
CA TYR A 119 -0.50 -12.11 -13.00
C TYR A 119 0.78 -12.51 -13.73
N GLY A 120 0.82 -13.71 -14.35
CA GLY A 120 1.92 -14.15 -15.20
C GLY A 120 3.23 -14.40 -14.47
N LEU A 121 3.20 -14.61 -13.14
CA LEU A 121 4.40 -14.91 -12.36
C LEU A 121 4.96 -16.28 -12.71
N GLN A 122 6.29 -16.42 -12.59
CA GLN A 122 6.93 -17.71 -12.66
C GLN A 122 6.51 -18.58 -11.46
N PRO A 123 6.46 -19.91 -11.61
CA PRO A 123 5.99 -20.80 -10.55
C PRO A 123 6.72 -20.62 -9.21
N GLU A 124 8.05 -20.48 -9.25
CA GLU A 124 8.89 -20.29 -8.05
C GLU A 124 8.55 -18.98 -7.30
N ASP A 125 8.42 -17.88 -8.02
CA ASP A 125 8.04 -16.59 -7.44
C ASP A 125 6.60 -16.61 -6.89
N ALA A 126 5.69 -17.26 -7.60
CA ALA A 126 4.29 -17.38 -7.20
C ALA A 126 4.15 -18.22 -5.92
N ASP A 127 4.92 -19.30 -5.79
CA ASP A 127 4.91 -20.16 -4.59
C ASP A 127 5.50 -19.42 -3.38
N ASP A 128 6.59 -18.69 -3.55
CA ASP A 128 7.21 -17.88 -2.47
C ASP A 128 6.26 -16.79 -1.97
N ILE A 129 5.62 -16.05 -2.88
CA ILE A 129 4.64 -15.03 -2.53
C ILE A 129 3.41 -15.65 -1.86
N ALA A 130 2.91 -16.78 -2.36
CA ALA A 130 1.78 -17.49 -1.77
C ALA A 130 2.08 -17.95 -0.35
N HIS A 131 3.26 -18.50 -0.10
CA HIS A 131 3.72 -18.90 1.22
C HIS A 131 3.80 -17.73 2.19
N ARG A 132 4.43 -16.62 1.80
CA ARG A 132 4.55 -15.41 2.63
C ARG A 132 3.22 -14.69 2.89
N SER A 133 2.23 -14.91 2.06
CA SER A 133 0.90 -14.33 2.22
C SER A 133 0.05 -14.96 3.32
N GLU A 134 0.43 -16.16 3.80
CA GLU A 134 -0.25 -16.87 4.88
C GLU A 134 -1.76 -17.03 4.64
N GLY A 135 -2.15 -17.26 3.38
CA GLY A 135 -3.54 -17.39 2.99
C GLY A 135 -4.29 -16.07 2.76
N ASN A 136 -3.62 -14.93 2.90
CA ASN A 136 -4.18 -13.61 2.62
C ASN A 136 -3.84 -13.16 1.20
N PHE A 137 -4.81 -13.27 0.30
CA PHE A 137 -4.63 -12.91 -1.11
C PHE A 137 -4.33 -11.42 -1.33
N LEU A 138 -4.84 -10.52 -0.48
CA LEU A 138 -4.53 -9.09 -0.58
C LEU A 138 -3.05 -8.83 -0.26
N LYS A 139 -2.51 -9.50 0.79
CA LYS A 139 -1.08 -9.43 1.12
C LYS A 139 -0.21 -9.96 -0.02
N ALA A 140 -0.65 -11.00 -0.73
CA ALA A 140 0.03 -11.49 -1.93
C ALA A 140 0.03 -10.45 -3.05
N LEU A 141 -1.09 -9.79 -3.31
CA LEU A 141 -1.20 -8.72 -4.32
C LEU A 141 -0.35 -7.50 -3.95
N GLU A 142 -0.35 -7.08 -2.70
CA GLU A 142 0.51 -5.99 -2.21
C GLU A 142 2.00 -6.31 -2.45
N THR A 143 2.41 -7.56 -2.19
CA THR A 143 3.79 -8.00 -2.43
C THR A 143 4.16 -7.89 -3.91
N ILE A 144 3.25 -8.25 -4.83
CA ILE A 144 3.47 -8.10 -6.28
C ILE A 144 3.59 -6.62 -6.66
N HIS A 145 2.65 -5.80 -6.21
CA HIS A 145 2.67 -4.36 -6.51
C HIS A 145 3.92 -3.68 -5.98
N LEU A 146 4.38 -4.04 -4.78
CA LEU A 146 5.65 -3.56 -4.23
C LEU A 146 6.85 -4.02 -5.06
N SER A 147 6.83 -5.25 -5.57
CA SER A 147 7.89 -5.78 -6.43
C SER A 147 7.94 -5.05 -7.78
N GLU A 148 6.80 -4.82 -8.43
CA GLU A 148 6.72 -4.07 -9.68
C GLU A 148 7.12 -2.58 -9.48
N GLU A 149 6.68 -1.98 -8.38
CA GLU A 149 7.05 -0.61 -8.04
C GLU A 149 8.55 -0.48 -7.77
N ASN A 150 9.14 -1.44 -7.05
CA ASN A 150 10.58 -1.46 -6.81
C ASN A 150 11.39 -1.67 -8.10
N LYS A 151 10.92 -2.48 -9.05
CA LYS A 151 11.56 -2.61 -10.38
C LYS A 151 11.54 -1.28 -11.13
N LEU A 152 10.40 -0.60 -11.19
CA LEU A 152 10.29 0.72 -11.80
C LEU A 152 11.23 1.74 -11.12
N PHE A 153 11.27 1.75 -9.80
CA PHE A 153 12.13 2.66 -9.03
C PHE A 153 13.60 2.37 -9.29
N PHE A 154 13.98 1.10 -9.40
CA PHE A 154 15.33 0.70 -9.76
C PHE A 154 15.74 1.19 -11.14
N GLU A 155 14.89 1.02 -12.13
CA GLU A 155 15.14 1.54 -13.49
C GLU A 155 15.28 3.06 -13.52
N LEU A 156 14.40 3.78 -12.81
CA LEU A 156 14.47 5.24 -12.68
C LEU A 156 15.75 5.69 -11.97
N PHE A 157 16.16 4.96 -10.94
CA PHE A 157 17.41 5.23 -10.22
C PHE A 157 18.63 5.03 -11.11
N ILE A 158 18.74 3.88 -11.80
CA ILE A 158 19.83 3.60 -12.72
C ILE A 158 19.90 4.70 -13.80
N ASN A 159 18.74 5.05 -14.36
CA ASN A 159 18.68 6.06 -15.41
C ASN A 159 19.15 7.43 -14.92
N LEU A 160 18.71 7.85 -13.72
CA LEU A 160 19.20 9.07 -13.08
C LEU A 160 20.72 9.06 -12.92
N MET A 161 21.30 8.00 -12.34
CA MET A 161 22.73 7.91 -12.09
C MET A 161 23.53 7.96 -13.40
N ARG A 162 23.04 7.26 -14.43
CA ARG A 162 23.65 7.26 -15.77
C ARG A 162 23.59 8.64 -16.45
N LEU A 163 22.42 9.30 -16.41
CA LEU A 163 22.25 10.63 -16.99
C LEU A 163 23.09 11.69 -16.28
N SER A 164 23.17 11.62 -14.94
CA SER A 164 23.97 12.52 -14.13
C SER A 164 25.47 12.37 -14.44
N TYR A 165 25.96 11.12 -14.52
CA TYR A 165 27.35 10.83 -14.90
C TYR A 165 27.68 11.33 -16.32
N GLN A 166 26.77 11.12 -17.28
CA GLN A 166 26.91 11.55 -18.68
C GLN A 166 26.60 13.03 -18.91
N ARG A 167 26.09 13.76 -17.91
CA ARG A 167 25.65 15.17 -18.00
C ARG A 167 24.63 15.46 -19.10
N LYS A 168 23.71 14.54 -19.33
CA LYS A 168 22.67 14.65 -20.36
C LYS A 168 21.46 15.46 -19.88
N ILE A 169 21.62 16.80 -19.81
CA ILE A 169 20.65 17.71 -19.22
C ILE A 169 19.25 17.65 -19.90
N ARG A 170 19.21 17.46 -21.21
CA ARG A 170 17.93 17.35 -21.93
C ARG A 170 17.14 16.11 -21.51
N GLU A 171 17.82 14.97 -21.44
CA GLU A 171 17.25 13.70 -21.01
C GLU A 171 16.89 13.70 -19.51
N MET A 172 17.66 14.42 -18.68
CA MET A 172 17.34 14.62 -17.26
C MET A 172 16.01 15.38 -17.08
N ARG A 173 15.71 16.35 -17.96
CA ARG A 173 14.42 17.02 -17.95
C ARG A 173 13.27 16.06 -18.28
N GLN A 174 13.45 15.20 -19.29
CA GLN A 174 12.45 14.18 -19.63
C GLN A 174 12.27 13.18 -18.49
N TRP A 175 13.36 12.77 -17.84
CA TRP A 175 13.34 11.92 -16.66
C TRP A 175 12.56 12.59 -15.50
N SER A 176 12.81 13.87 -15.22
CA SER A 176 12.10 14.61 -14.18
C SER A 176 10.60 14.75 -14.46
N ASP A 177 10.21 14.96 -15.74
CA ASP A 177 8.81 14.98 -16.15
C ASP A 177 8.13 13.61 -15.95
N ALA A 178 8.82 12.52 -16.24
CA ALA A 178 8.32 11.16 -16.03
C ALA A 178 8.10 10.86 -14.53
N VAL A 179 9.09 11.17 -13.67
CA VAL A 179 8.95 11.01 -12.22
C VAL A 179 7.86 11.91 -11.65
N ALA A 180 7.76 13.15 -12.11
CA ALA A 180 6.73 14.09 -11.68
C ALA A 180 5.31 13.62 -12.01
N SER A 181 5.12 12.79 -13.03
CA SER A 181 3.82 12.26 -13.43
C SER A 181 3.30 11.11 -12.55
N MET A 182 4.14 10.51 -11.71
CA MET A 182 3.79 9.31 -10.92
C MET A 182 2.80 9.56 -9.75
N GLY A 183 2.52 10.80 -9.42
CA GLY A 183 1.75 11.15 -8.23
C GLY A 183 2.60 11.21 -6.96
N ARG A 184 2.13 12.00 -5.98
CA ARG A 184 2.95 12.47 -4.84
C ARG A 184 3.44 11.35 -3.91
N GLU A 185 2.58 10.40 -3.57
CA GLU A 185 2.98 9.29 -2.69
C GLU A 185 4.04 8.41 -3.35
N ARG A 186 3.88 8.10 -4.62
CA ARG A 186 4.90 7.33 -5.37
C ARG A 186 6.21 8.10 -5.51
N GLN A 187 6.16 9.43 -5.62
CA GLN A 187 7.36 10.27 -5.64
C GLN A 187 8.12 10.20 -4.32
N LYS A 188 7.43 10.24 -3.18
CA LYS A 188 8.04 10.06 -1.85
C LYS A 188 8.65 8.67 -1.68
N ASN A 189 7.92 7.63 -2.11
CA ASN A 189 8.40 6.25 -2.07
C ASN A 189 9.64 6.08 -2.96
N PHE A 190 9.67 6.71 -4.13
CA PHE A 190 10.84 6.70 -5.01
C PHE A 190 12.06 7.38 -4.36
N LEU A 191 11.88 8.53 -3.71
CA LEU A 191 12.97 9.21 -2.99
C LEU A 191 13.49 8.36 -1.83
N ALA A 192 12.60 7.72 -1.06
CA ALA A 192 12.98 6.78 0.00
C ALA A 192 13.74 5.57 -0.56
N TYR A 193 13.31 5.04 -1.72
CA TYR A 193 14.03 4.01 -2.45
C TYR A 193 15.44 4.45 -2.85
N CYS A 194 15.59 5.68 -3.38
CA CYS A 194 16.90 6.25 -3.71
C CYS A 194 17.81 6.37 -2.47
N GLN A 195 17.26 6.83 -1.33
CA GLN A 195 18.02 6.91 -0.07
C GLN A 195 18.52 5.53 0.36
N ARG A 196 17.67 4.50 0.29
CA ARG A 196 18.06 3.12 0.56
C ARG A 196 19.20 2.69 -0.37
N MET A 197 19.05 2.88 -1.67
CA MET A 197 20.07 2.47 -2.65
C MET A 197 21.42 3.18 -2.44
N ILE A 198 21.42 4.46 -2.13
CA ILE A 198 22.66 5.20 -1.83
C ILE A 198 23.31 4.65 -0.55
N ARG A 199 22.53 4.43 0.53
CA ARG A 199 23.01 3.83 1.78
C ARG A 199 23.61 2.44 1.56
N GLU A 200 22.88 1.57 0.85
CA GLU A 200 23.33 0.21 0.57
C GLU A 200 24.62 0.19 -0.26
N ASN A 201 24.74 1.06 -1.29
CA ASN A 201 25.95 1.19 -2.08
C ASN A 201 27.14 1.71 -1.27
N PHE A 202 26.90 2.64 -0.34
CA PHE A 202 27.93 3.11 0.58
C PHE A 202 28.43 1.98 1.49
N ILE A 203 27.52 1.21 2.10
CA ILE A 203 27.86 0.06 2.96
C ILE A 203 28.56 -1.04 2.16
N TYR A 204 28.15 -1.27 0.91
CA TYR A 204 28.76 -2.28 0.02
C TYR A 204 30.28 -2.07 -0.14
N ASN A 205 30.76 -0.82 -0.11
CA ASN A 205 32.19 -0.51 -0.22
C ASN A 205 33.02 -0.99 0.99
N PHE A 206 32.40 -1.22 2.14
CA PHE A 206 33.10 -1.73 3.34
C PHE A 206 33.20 -3.27 3.35
N HIS A 207 32.73 -3.95 2.29
CA HIS A 207 32.79 -5.40 2.14
C HIS A 207 32.10 -6.21 3.25
N GLN A 208 31.20 -5.60 4.00
CA GLN A 208 30.37 -6.23 5.04
C GLN A 208 29.05 -6.71 4.43
N ARG A 209 29.07 -7.91 3.82
CA ARG A 209 27.93 -8.45 3.09
C ARG A 209 26.68 -8.65 3.96
N ASP A 210 26.88 -8.94 5.23
CA ASP A 210 25.77 -9.18 6.19
C ASP A 210 24.94 -7.93 6.51
N LEU A 211 25.42 -6.74 6.14
CA LEU A 211 24.75 -5.46 6.36
C LEU A 211 24.07 -4.90 5.10
N VAL A 212 24.19 -5.60 3.97
CA VAL A 212 23.70 -5.16 2.66
C VAL A 212 22.42 -5.91 2.31
N TYR A 213 21.32 -5.17 2.16
CA TYR A 213 20.00 -5.71 1.82
C TYR A 213 19.62 -5.29 0.40
N MET A 214 20.19 -5.98 -0.58
CA MET A 214 19.92 -5.79 -2.01
C MET A 214 19.44 -7.09 -2.65
N ASN A 215 18.54 -6.99 -3.62
CA ASN A 215 18.19 -8.10 -4.47
C ASN A 215 19.33 -8.40 -5.49
N PRO A 216 19.32 -9.55 -6.20
CA PRO A 216 20.40 -9.91 -7.13
C PRO A 216 20.64 -8.89 -8.25
N GLU A 217 19.60 -8.24 -8.78
CA GLU A 217 19.71 -7.22 -9.82
C GLU A 217 20.36 -5.95 -9.29
N GLU A 218 19.94 -5.50 -8.09
CA GLU A 218 20.55 -4.37 -7.38
C GLU A 218 22.02 -4.63 -7.06
N GLN A 219 22.37 -5.85 -6.60
CA GLN A 219 23.76 -6.24 -6.34
C GLN A 219 24.62 -6.20 -7.60
N ASN A 220 24.11 -6.72 -8.72
CA ASN A 220 24.84 -6.70 -9.99
C ASN A 220 25.12 -5.26 -10.47
N PHE A 221 24.18 -4.35 -10.29
CA PHE A 221 24.37 -2.94 -10.57
C PHE A 221 25.41 -2.31 -9.61
N SER A 222 25.28 -2.61 -8.33
CA SER A 222 26.11 -2.03 -7.25
C SER A 222 27.58 -2.41 -7.37
N THR A 223 27.92 -3.57 -7.94
CA THR A 223 29.32 -3.94 -8.20
C THR A 223 30.08 -2.87 -9.02
N ARG A 224 29.36 -2.15 -9.89
CA ARG A 224 29.95 -1.11 -10.74
C ARG A 224 29.65 0.30 -10.22
N PHE A 225 28.55 0.46 -9.48
CA PHE A 225 28.09 1.80 -9.07
C PHE A 225 28.61 2.20 -7.68
N ALA A 226 28.78 1.25 -6.75
CA ALA A 226 29.19 1.55 -5.39
C ALA A 226 30.44 2.44 -5.26
N PRO A 227 31.49 2.29 -6.10
CA PRO A 227 32.67 3.17 -6.01
C PRO A 227 32.39 4.66 -6.25
N PHE A 228 31.24 5.01 -6.87
CA PHE A 228 30.84 6.41 -7.05
C PHE A 228 30.18 7.02 -5.81
N VAL A 229 29.85 6.20 -4.81
CA VAL A 229 29.26 6.64 -3.53
C VAL A 229 30.33 6.50 -2.44
N ASN A 230 30.91 7.60 -2.02
CA ASN A 230 32.04 7.61 -1.09
C ASN A 230 31.77 8.57 0.09
N GLU A 231 32.69 8.61 1.06
CA GLU A 231 32.57 9.44 2.27
C GLU A 231 32.45 10.95 1.98
N ARG A 232 32.91 11.42 0.82
CA ARG A 232 32.89 12.84 0.46
C ARG A 232 31.54 13.29 -0.07
N ASN A 233 30.80 12.37 -0.72
CA ASN A 233 29.57 12.72 -1.39
C ASN A 233 28.29 12.10 -0.79
N VAL A 234 28.40 11.01 -0.02
CA VAL A 234 27.23 10.31 0.51
C VAL A 234 26.32 11.21 1.34
N MET A 235 26.89 12.04 2.23
CA MET A 235 26.09 12.96 3.06
C MET A 235 25.38 14.00 2.19
N GLY A 236 26.10 14.64 1.25
CA GLY A 236 25.49 15.59 0.33
C GLY A 236 24.36 14.99 -0.53
N ILE A 237 24.52 13.74 -0.98
CA ILE A 237 23.47 13.04 -1.73
C ILE A 237 22.24 12.77 -0.82
N MET A 238 22.46 12.35 0.42
CA MET A 238 21.39 12.09 1.39
C MET A 238 20.64 13.36 1.78
N ASP A 239 21.36 14.48 1.93
CA ASP A 239 20.76 15.79 2.24
C ASP A 239 19.87 16.26 1.08
N GLU A 240 20.34 16.16 -0.17
CA GLU A 240 19.54 16.53 -1.35
C GLU A 240 18.31 15.64 -1.53
N LEU A 241 18.40 14.33 -1.25
CA LEU A 241 17.25 13.43 -1.27
C LEU A 241 16.23 13.79 -0.19
N SER A 242 16.70 14.17 0.99
CA SER A 242 15.85 14.58 2.12
C SER A 242 15.16 15.92 1.83
N GLU A 243 15.87 16.87 1.24
CA GLU A 243 15.32 18.15 0.81
C GLU A 243 14.27 17.99 -0.28
N ALA A 244 14.54 17.14 -1.29
CA ALA A 244 13.56 16.82 -2.33
C ALA A 244 12.29 16.19 -1.72
N GLN A 245 12.44 15.28 -0.76
CA GLN A 245 11.32 14.65 -0.08
C GLN A 245 10.48 15.66 0.73
N LEU A 246 11.14 16.59 1.41
CA LEU A 246 10.48 17.71 2.11
C LEU A 246 9.70 18.59 1.15
N HIS A 247 10.29 19.00 0.05
CA HIS A 247 9.66 19.85 -0.97
C HIS A 247 8.42 19.18 -1.59
N ILE A 248 8.50 17.88 -1.92
CA ILE A 248 7.34 17.10 -2.39
C ILE A 248 6.24 17.06 -1.32
N GLY A 249 6.61 16.90 -0.05
CA GLY A 249 5.69 16.97 1.09
C GLY A 249 4.98 18.32 1.23
N GLN A 250 5.68 19.41 0.94
CA GLN A 250 5.19 20.79 1.00
C GLN A 250 4.46 21.27 -0.26
N ASN A 251 4.14 20.38 -1.20
CA ASN A 251 3.42 20.72 -2.44
C ASN A 251 4.19 21.59 -3.44
N VAL A 252 5.52 21.62 -3.37
CA VAL A 252 6.33 22.27 -4.41
C VAL A 252 6.14 21.54 -5.74
N ASN A 253 6.31 22.25 -6.86
CA ASN A 253 6.15 21.66 -8.20
C ASN A 253 7.14 20.50 -8.42
N PRO A 254 6.67 19.25 -8.59
CA PRO A 254 7.54 18.07 -8.66
C PRO A 254 8.53 18.13 -9.81
N LYS A 255 8.15 18.70 -10.97
CA LYS A 255 9.05 18.83 -12.12
C LYS A 255 10.29 19.67 -11.80
N MET A 256 10.11 20.74 -11.03
CA MET A 256 11.21 21.59 -10.60
C MET A 256 12.07 20.87 -9.56
N VAL A 257 11.46 20.22 -8.58
CA VAL A 257 12.16 19.49 -7.53
C VAL A 257 13.05 18.39 -8.13
N PHE A 258 12.49 17.51 -8.97
CA PHE A 258 13.25 16.42 -9.56
C PHE A 258 14.29 16.88 -10.59
N PHE A 259 14.03 17.97 -11.31
CA PHE A 259 15.01 18.52 -12.22
C PHE A 259 16.20 19.15 -11.48
N ASP A 260 15.95 19.98 -10.44
CA ASP A 260 16.98 20.56 -9.59
C ASP A 260 17.82 19.47 -8.90
N PHE A 261 17.16 18.50 -8.28
CA PHE A 261 17.80 17.33 -7.70
C PHE A 261 18.72 16.61 -8.70
N SER A 262 18.24 16.36 -9.92
CA SER A 262 19.01 15.69 -10.96
C SER A 262 20.27 16.49 -11.35
N LEU A 263 20.19 17.82 -11.43
CA LEU A 263 21.34 18.68 -11.72
C LEU A 263 22.38 18.66 -10.59
N LYS A 264 21.96 18.69 -9.33
CA LYS A 264 22.82 18.59 -8.16
C LYS A 264 23.57 17.26 -8.14
N MET A 265 22.91 16.15 -8.54
CA MET A 265 23.56 14.85 -8.67
C MET A 265 24.75 14.83 -9.65
N ILE A 266 24.78 15.69 -10.67
CA ILE A 266 25.94 15.83 -11.58
C ILE A 266 27.19 16.25 -10.82
N VAL A 267 27.04 17.15 -9.85
CA VAL A 267 28.17 17.69 -9.07
C VAL A 267 28.58 16.66 -8.01
N LEU A 268 27.61 16.09 -7.30
CA LEU A 268 27.83 15.17 -6.20
C LEU A 268 28.51 13.86 -6.64
N LEU A 269 28.15 13.30 -7.78
CA LEU A 269 28.77 12.06 -8.29
C LEU A 269 30.21 12.24 -8.83
N LYS A 270 30.73 13.45 -8.85
CA LYS A 270 32.10 13.75 -9.30
C LYS A 270 33.11 13.97 -8.18
N ASN A 271 32.61 14.26 -7.02
CA ASN A 271 33.41 14.48 -5.82
C ASN A 271 33.71 13.15 -5.13
#